data_fe1c08ddc1bc9becf27f2bdbc07a96b4
#
_entry.id   fe1c08ddc1bc9becf27f2bdbc07a96b4
#
_cell.length_a   1.000
_cell.length_b   1.000
_cell.length_c   1.000
_cell.angle_alpha   90.00
_cell.angle_beta   90.00
_cell.angle_gamma   90.00
#
_symmetry.space_group_name_H-M   'P 1'
#
loop_
_entity.id
_entity.type
_entity.pdbx_description
1 polymer ?
#
loop_
_entity_poly.entity_id
_entity_poly.type
_entity_poly.pdbx_seq_one_letter_code
_entity_poly.pdbx_strand_id
1 'polypeptide(L)'
;MAGRLHIAPIDISQLVPDLVMETPLLTGANLAPRRMLSGIRLDAGRPRLEQLFWGLTPPWLEVLDHAPHCARAESLASRRMFREAFHARRCLIPATGVYVWKPQPRFKQPFLVTRVDRGPLLLAALWCRFHTSLAEHTDSMALITVPTNGLLAPLSDRLPAAIPPAEARRWLDPQTPSEAAQAMLAPAPRELLGAFPVSRRVNNPANQDAACAHPVGPMLRHEA
;
A
#
# COMPACT_ATOMS: atom_id res chain seq x y z
N MET A 1 12.16 1.60 -2.14
CA MET A 1 10.91 1.66 -1.35
C MET A 1 9.74 1.81 -2.31
N ALA A 2 8.62 1.16 -2.01
CA ALA A 2 7.42 1.19 -2.83
C ALA A 2 6.77 2.59 -2.82
N GLY A 3 7.01 3.36 -3.86
CA GLY A 3 6.49 4.72 -4.01
C GLY A 3 5.59 4.87 -5.23
N ARG A 4 5.00 3.77 -5.73
CA ARG A 4 4.12 3.81 -6.88
C ARG A 4 3.17 2.61 -6.89
N LEU A 5 1.89 2.85 -7.10
CA LEU A 5 0.85 1.82 -7.14
C LEU A 5 0.15 1.77 -8.49
N HIS A 6 -0.34 0.60 -8.82
CA HIS A 6 -1.33 0.34 -9.86
C HIS A 6 -2.62 -0.12 -9.19
N ILE A 7 -3.72 0.56 -9.48
CA ILE A 7 -5.06 0.21 -8.99
C ILE A 7 -5.99 0.17 -10.20
N ALA A 8 -6.21 -1.04 -10.72
CA ALA A 8 -7.18 -1.27 -11.77
C ALA A 8 -8.62 -1.25 -11.22
N PRO A 9 -9.64 -1.06 -12.07
CA PRO A 9 -11.02 -1.31 -11.67
C PRO A 9 -11.19 -2.77 -11.24
N ILE A 10 -11.53 -2.98 -9.98
CA ILE A 10 -11.72 -4.29 -9.36
C ILE A 10 -12.88 -4.22 -8.36
N ASP A 11 -13.57 -5.32 -8.17
CA ASP A 11 -14.52 -5.46 -7.07
C ASP A 11 -13.77 -5.82 -5.80
N ILE A 12 -13.86 -4.96 -4.79
CA ILE A 12 -13.25 -5.15 -3.47
C ILE A 12 -14.27 -5.49 -2.39
N SER A 13 -15.56 -5.56 -2.71
CA SER A 13 -16.65 -5.80 -1.75
C SER A 13 -16.51 -7.15 -1.04
N GLN A 14 -15.93 -8.14 -1.72
CA GLN A 14 -15.71 -9.49 -1.20
C GLN A 14 -14.42 -9.64 -0.38
N LEU A 15 -13.55 -8.62 -0.38
CA LEU A 15 -12.25 -8.73 0.29
C LEU A 15 -12.32 -8.48 1.79
N VAL A 16 -13.29 -7.68 2.22
CA VAL A 16 -13.51 -7.36 3.63
C VAL A 16 -14.99 -7.50 3.92
N PRO A 17 -15.39 -8.41 4.84
CA PRO A 17 -16.79 -8.59 5.21
C PRO A 17 -17.41 -7.26 5.69
N ASP A 18 -18.66 -7.02 5.32
CA ASP A 18 -19.46 -5.84 5.68
C ASP A 18 -18.84 -4.49 5.25
N LEU A 19 -18.01 -4.49 4.21
CA LEU A 19 -17.41 -3.26 3.69
C LEU A 19 -18.48 -2.29 3.18
N VAL A 20 -18.51 -1.10 3.76
CA VAL A 20 -19.35 0.02 3.31
C VAL A 20 -18.59 0.85 2.28
N MET A 21 -19.18 1.02 1.11
CA MET A 21 -18.62 1.81 0.01
C MET A 21 -19.60 2.91 -0.41
N GLU A 22 -19.41 4.11 0.11
CA GLU A 22 -20.21 5.30 -0.29
C GLU A 22 -19.57 6.04 -1.47
N THR A 23 -18.28 5.81 -1.69
CA THR A 23 -17.53 6.37 -2.82
C THR A 23 -16.89 5.24 -3.62
N PRO A 24 -16.72 5.44 -4.94
CA PRO A 24 -16.05 4.44 -5.77
C PRO A 24 -14.56 4.31 -5.39
N LEU A 25 -13.99 3.14 -5.70
CA LEU A 25 -12.56 2.92 -5.61
C LEU A 25 -11.81 3.89 -6.54
N LEU A 26 -10.88 4.65 -6.00
CA LEU A 26 -9.99 5.48 -6.80
C LEU A 26 -9.01 4.58 -7.56
N THR A 27 -9.05 4.64 -8.88
CA THR A 27 -8.19 3.86 -9.76
C THR A 27 -7.12 4.71 -10.42
N GLY A 28 -6.06 4.08 -10.89
CA GLY A 28 -5.00 4.74 -11.64
C GLY A 28 -3.88 3.79 -12.01
N ALA A 29 -3.35 3.99 -13.20
CA ALA A 29 -2.29 3.13 -13.72
C ALA A 29 -0.91 3.41 -13.08
N ASN A 30 -0.71 4.59 -12.47
CA ASN A 30 0.61 5.04 -12.03
C ASN A 30 0.50 6.03 -10.86
N LEU A 31 -0.10 5.59 -9.76
CA LEU A 31 -0.38 6.44 -8.61
C LEU A 31 0.89 6.65 -7.76
N ALA A 32 1.26 7.89 -7.56
CA ALA A 32 2.42 8.33 -6.80
C ALA A 32 2.01 8.90 -5.43
N PRO A 33 2.94 9.00 -4.45
CA PRO A 33 2.68 9.75 -3.22
C PRO A 33 2.21 11.19 -3.47
N ARG A 34 1.60 11.79 -2.46
CA ARG A 34 0.95 13.11 -2.48
C ARG A 34 -0.32 13.16 -3.34
N ARG A 35 -1.00 12.03 -3.46
CA ARG A 35 -2.33 11.90 -4.06
C ARG A 35 -3.30 11.23 -3.10
N MET A 36 -4.59 11.43 -3.34
CA MET A 36 -5.63 10.66 -2.64
C MET A 36 -5.65 9.24 -3.16
N LEU A 37 -5.79 8.29 -2.25
CA LEU A 37 -6.02 6.87 -2.50
C LEU A 37 -7.27 6.42 -1.73
N SER A 38 -7.94 5.40 -2.23
CA SER A 38 -8.96 4.72 -1.44
C SER A 38 -8.30 3.82 -0.39
N GLY A 39 -8.72 3.96 0.85
CA GLY A 39 -8.28 3.13 1.97
C GLY A 39 -9.48 2.59 2.75
N ILE A 40 -9.35 1.37 3.25
CA ILE A 40 -10.34 0.75 4.12
C ILE A 40 -9.88 0.94 5.56
N ARG A 41 -10.73 1.53 6.39
CA ARG A 41 -10.52 1.65 7.83
C ARG A 41 -11.77 1.26 8.60
N LEU A 42 -11.62 1.01 9.89
CA LEU A 42 -12.76 0.76 10.76
C LEU A 42 -13.32 2.10 11.24
N ASP A 43 -14.62 2.31 11.01
CA ASP A 43 -15.38 3.45 11.52
C ASP A 43 -16.65 2.94 12.20
N ALA A 44 -16.87 3.33 13.45
CA ALA A 44 -17.99 2.85 14.28
C ALA A 44 -18.19 1.32 14.22
N GLY A 45 -17.11 0.56 14.21
CA GLY A 45 -17.12 -0.89 14.17
C GLY A 45 -17.37 -1.50 12.78
N ARG A 46 -17.51 -0.72 11.72
CA ARG A 46 -17.71 -1.19 10.34
C ARG A 46 -16.54 -0.80 9.44
N PRO A 47 -16.07 -1.70 8.57
CA PRO A 47 -15.09 -1.33 7.54
C PRO A 47 -15.74 -0.36 6.54
N ARG A 48 -15.07 0.76 6.26
CA ARG A 48 -15.50 1.77 5.30
C ARG A 48 -14.39 2.07 4.31
N LEU A 49 -14.77 2.24 3.05
CA LEU A 49 -13.86 2.74 2.02
C LEU A 49 -13.89 4.27 2.04
N GLU A 50 -12.75 4.88 2.29
CA GLU A 50 -12.60 6.33 2.37
C GLU A 50 -11.38 6.80 1.58
N GLN A 51 -11.30 8.11 1.35
CA GLN A 51 -10.17 8.71 0.67
C GLN A 51 -9.11 9.16 1.67
N LEU A 52 -7.87 8.73 1.48
CA LEU A 52 -6.72 9.04 2.33
C LEU A 52 -5.61 9.68 1.49
N PHE A 53 -5.02 10.74 1.98
CA PHE A 53 -3.85 11.37 1.36
C PHE A 53 -2.60 10.52 1.59
N TRP A 54 -1.89 10.17 0.54
CA TRP A 54 -0.67 9.36 0.62
C TRP A 54 0.55 10.18 1.01
N GLY A 55 0.76 10.31 2.30
CA GLY A 55 1.80 11.06 2.97
C GLY A 55 1.37 11.28 4.42
N LEU A 56 1.79 10.39 5.34
CA LEU A 56 1.33 10.37 6.73
C LEU A 56 1.66 11.67 7.43
N THR A 57 0.64 12.37 7.92
CA THR A 57 0.76 13.68 8.55
C THR A 57 0.15 13.62 9.96
N PRO A 58 0.91 13.23 10.99
CA PRO A 58 0.45 13.32 12.37
C PRO A 58 0.15 14.76 12.77
N PRO A 59 -0.74 15.01 13.74
CA PRO A 59 -1.15 16.37 14.14
C PRO A 59 0.00 17.31 14.57
N TRP A 60 1.10 16.74 15.03
CA TRP A 60 2.28 17.49 15.50
C TRP A 60 3.34 17.74 14.40
N LEU A 61 3.11 17.29 13.16
CA LEU A 61 4.07 17.47 12.05
C LEU A 61 3.91 18.87 11.45
N GLU A 62 4.90 19.71 11.65
CA GLU A 62 4.89 21.09 11.17
C GLU A 62 5.30 21.23 9.69
N VAL A 63 6.23 20.35 9.25
CA VAL A 63 6.80 20.41 7.89
C VAL A 63 6.23 19.25 7.05
N LEU A 64 5.24 19.55 6.21
CA LEU A 64 4.52 18.57 5.39
C LEU A 64 5.41 17.86 4.36
N ASP A 65 6.52 18.48 3.93
CA ASP A 65 7.46 17.86 3.00
C ASP A 65 8.16 16.63 3.59
N HIS A 66 8.17 16.50 4.90
CA HIS A 66 8.70 15.35 5.62
C HIS A 66 7.66 14.26 5.86
N ALA A 67 6.43 14.39 5.36
CA ALA A 67 5.39 13.39 5.49
C ALA A 67 5.80 12.07 4.80
N PRO A 68 6.04 10.98 5.56
CA PRO A 68 6.48 9.72 4.97
C PRO A 68 5.34 9.04 4.22
N HIS A 69 5.61 8.53 3.04
CA HIS A 69 4.67 7.71 2.28
C HIS A 69 4.79 6.22 2.58
N CYS A 70 5.86 5.80 3.29
CA CYS A 70 6.09 4.42 3.73
C CYS A 70 6.66 4.39 5.15
N ALA A 71 6.32 3.35 5.88
CA ALA A 71 6.86 2.99 7.18
C ALA A 71 7.48 1.59 7.12
N ARG A 72 8.57 1.36 7.85
CA ARG A 72 9.17 0.03 7.98
C ARG A 72 8.49 -0.73 9.11
N ALA A 73 8.05 -1.97 8.87
CA ALA A 73 7.37 -2.79 9.86
C ALA A 73 8.18 -2.91 11.17
N GLU A 74 9.51 -3.03 11.07
CA GLU A 74 10.42 -3.24 12.19
C GLU A 74 10.51 -2.04 13.14
N SER A 75 10.10 -0.87 12.72
CA SER A 75 10.23 0.37 13.50
C SER A 75 8.91 1.04 13.87
N LEU A 76 7.76 0.38 13.62
CA LEU A 76 6.44 0.96 13.87
C LEU A 76 6.21 1.28 15.34
N ALA A 77 6.51 0.34 16.22
CA ALA A 77 6.29 0.49 17.65
C ALA A 77 7.25 1.46 18.33
N SER A 78 8.46 1.66 17.77
CA SER A 78 9.51 2.47 18.38
C SER A 78 9.54 3.92 17.89
N ARG A 79 9.14 4.18 16.64
CA ARG A 79 9.22 5.53 16.07
C ARG A 79 8.00 6.37 16.42
N ARG A 80 8.22 7.58 17.00
CA ARG A 80 7.17 8.56 17.30
C ARG A 80 6.23 8.80 16.13
N MET A 81 6.75 8.84 14.89
CA MET A 81 5.99 9.08 13.67
C MET A 81 4.87 8.05 13.45
N PHE A 82 5.06 6.82 13.87
CA PHE A 82 4.18 5.71 13.52
C PHE A 82 3.50 5.03 14.70
N ARG A 83 4.11 5.11 15.89
CA ARG A 83 3.72 4.32 17.08
C ARG A 83 2.23 4.43 17.42
N GLU A 84 1.72 5.65 17.50
CA GLU A 84 0.32 5.88 17.85
C GLU A 84 -0.63 5.37 16.77
N ALA A 85 -0.31 5.65 15.49
CA ALA A 85 -1.09 5.16 14.37
C ALA A 85 -1.05 3.63 14.26
N PHE A 86 0.08 3.01 14.53
CA PHE A 86 0.20 1.55 14.55
C PHE A 86 -0.63 0.91 15.65
N HIS A 87 -0.73 1.53 16.80
CA HIS A 87 -1.55 1.04 17.90
C HIS A 87 -3.06 1.11 17.60
N ALA A 88 -3.54 2.24 17.06
CA ALA A 88 -4.98 2.52 17.02
C ALA A 88 -5.55 2.84 15.63
N ARG A 89 -4.72 3.14 14.63
CA ARG A 89 -5.16 3.66 13.33
C ARG A 89 -4.52 2.91 12.16
N ARG A 90 -4.88 1.63 12.06
CA ARG A 90 -4.49 0.79 10.93
C ARG A 90 -5.54 0.89 9.84
N CYS A 91 -5.09 0.79 8.58
CA CYS A 91 -5.96 0.74 7.42
C CYS A 91 -5.40 -0.22 6.37
N LEU A 92 -6.16 -0.46 5.31
CA LEU A 92 -5.79 -1.30 4.18
C LEU A 92 -5.96 -0.51 2.89
N ILE A 93 -5.00 -0.62 1.99
CA ILE A 93 -5.07 0.01 0.66
C ILE A 93 -5.28 -1.09 -0.37
N PRO A 94 -6.47 -1.15 -1.00
CA PRO A 94 -6.71 -2.06 -2.12
C PRO A 94 -5.82 -1.66 -3.31
N ALA A 95 -5.10 -2.61 -3.88
CA ALA A 95 -4.25 -2.37 -5.04
C ALA A 95 -4.19 -3.62 -5.93
N THR A 96 -3.90 -3.45 -7.20
CA THR A 96 -3.68 -4.54 -8.14
C THR A 96 -2.21 -4.76 -8.44
N GLY A 97 -1.35 -3.81 -8.04
CA GLY A 97 0.09 -3.98 -8.18
C GLY A 97 0.91 -2.85 -7.57
N VAL A 98 2.19 -3.15 -7.41
CA VAL A 98 3.20 -2.25 -6.85
C VAL A 98 4.36 -2.15 -7.82
N TYR A 99 4.74 -0.94 -8.21
CA TYR A 99 5.92 -0.76 -9.03
C TYR A 99 7.20 -0.77 -8.20
N VAL A 100 8.21 -1.44 -8.73
CA VAL A 100 9.58 -1.46 -8.21
C VAL A 100 10.56 -1.22 -9.35
N TRP A 101 11.77 -0.79 -9.00
CA TRP A 101 12.79 -0.44 -9.99
C TRP A 101 14.06 -1.24 -9.75
N LYS A 102 14.32 -2.23 -10.61
CA LYS A 102 15.57 -2.98 -10.61
C LYS A 102 16.71 -2.10 -11.12
N PRO A 103 17.78 -1.88 -10.34
CA PRO A 103 18.98 -1.20 -10.86
C PRO A 103 19.60 -1.95 -12.03
N GLN A 104 20.00 -1.21 -13.06
CA GLN A 104 20.79 -1.66 -14.20
C GLN A 104 21.98 -0.69 -14.34
N PRO A 105 23.07 -1.05 -15.03
CA PRO A 105 24.26 -0.20 -15.12
C PRO A 105 24.01 1.23 -15.60
N ARG A 106 23.03 1.44 -16.49
CA ARG A 106 22.75 2.74 -17.10
C ARG A 106 21.37 3.31 -16.78
N PHE A 107 20.47 2.53 -16.17
CA PHE A 107 19.09 2.95 -15.88
C PHE A 107 18.49 2.05 -14.80
N LYS A 108 17.27 2.37 -14.41
CA LYS A 108 16.46 1.47 -13.57
C LYS A 108 15.32 0.91 -14.40
N GLN A 109 15.24 -0.42 -14.50
CA GLN A 109 14.14 -1.11 -15.18
C GLN A 109 12.95 -1.20 -14.24
N PRO A 110 11.80 -0.60 -14.56
CA PRO A 110 10.60 -0.76 -13.77
C PRO A 110 9.97 -2.13 -13.97
N PHE A 111 9.48 -2.69 -12.88
CA PHE A 111 8.67 -3.91 -12.83
C PHE A 111 7.36 -3.62 -12.11
N LEU A 112 6.30 -4.27 -12.53
CA LEU A 112 5.04 -4.30 -11.80
C LEU A 112 4.94 -5.65 -11.07
N VAL A 113 4.92 -5.58 -9.74
CA VAL A 113 4.67 -6.72 -8.86
C VAL A 113 3.18 -6.85 -8.66
N THR A 114 2.61 -8.01 -8.95
CA THR A 114 1.18 -8.31 -8.80
C THR A 114 1.01 -9.68 -8.16
N ARG A 115 -0.22 -10.03 -7.78
CA ARG A 115 -0.54 -11.44 -7.55
C ARG A 115 -0.38 -12.23 -8.85
N VAL A 116 0.01 -13.49 -8.74
CA VAL A 116 0.15 -14.40 -9.91
C VAL A 116 -1.20 -14.59 -10.60
N ASP A 117 -2.27 -14.70 -9.83
CA ASP A 117 -3.66 -14.84 -10.32
C ASP A 117 -4.32 -13.51 -10.74
N ARG A 118 -3.57 -12.39 -10.68
CA ARG A 118 -4.05 -11.03 -10.99
C ARG A 118 -5.15 -10.49 -10.07
N GLY A 119 -5.42 -11.17 -8.99
CA GLY A 119 -6.35 -10.70 -7.96
C GLY A 119 -5.84 -9.47 -7.21
N PRO A 120 -6.71 -8.81 -6.45
CA PRO A 120 -6.35 -7.65 -5.64
C PRO A 120 -5.48 -8.02 -4.44
N LEU A 121 -4.72 -7.04 -3.98
CA LEU A 121 -3.96 -7.04 -2.73
C LEU A 121 -4.61 -6.07 -1.75
N LEU A 122 -4.63 -6.43 -0.46
CA LEU A 122 -4.90 -5.52 0.63
C LEU A 122 -3.57 -5.14 1.28
N LEU A 123 -3.06 -3.96 0.96
CA LEU A 123 -1.77 -3.49 1.45
C LEU A 123 -1.91 -2.88 2.85
N ALA A 124 -1.12 -3.35 3.80
CA ALA A 124 -1.10 -2.80 5.16
C ALA A 124 -0.64 -1.35 5.17
N ALA A 125 -1.37 -0.52 5.89
CA ALA A 125 -1.08 0.90 6.03
C ALA A 125 -1.48 1.43 7.41
N LEU A 126 -0.98 2.61 7.72
CA LEU A 126 -1.35 3.43 8.89
C LEU A 126 -2.02 4.70 8.41
N TRP A 127 -2.90 5.26 9.23
CA TRP A 127 -3.50 6.55 8.92
C TRP A 127 -3.43 7.51 10.11
N CYS A 128 -3.47 8.81 9.81
CA CYS A 128 -3.55 9.90 10.80
C CYS A 128 -4.49 10.97 10.30
N ARG A 129 -5.15 11.65 11.22
CA ARG A 129 -5.92 12.85 10.94
C ARG A 129 -5.06 14.08 11.20
N PHE A 130 -4.99 14.97 10.25
CA PHE A 130 -4.33 16.25 10.34
C PHE A 130 -5.36 17.38 10.17
N HIS A 131 -5.40 18.30 11.11
CA HIS A 131 -6.29 19.46 11.04
C HIS A 131 -5.60 20.60 10.27
N THR A 132 -6.18 21.00 9.15
CA THR A 132 -5.68 22.09 8.32
C THR A 132 -6.18 23.44 8.83
N SER A 133 -7.34 23.44 9.49
CA SER A 133 -7.97 24.59 10.16
C SER A 133 -8.88 24.12 11.29
N LEU A 134 -9.54 25.03 11.99
CA LEU A 134 -10.47 24.69 13.06
C LEU A 134 -11.65 23.80 12.61
N ALA A 135 -12.03 23.87 11.33
CA ALA A 135 -13.20 23.17 10.79
C ALA A 135 -12.83 22.06 9.78
N GLU A 136 -11.58 22.01 9.29
CA GLU A 136 -11.19 21.11 8.21
C GLU A 136 -10.06 20.17 8.64
N HIS A 137 -10.15 18.94 8.17
CA HIS A 137 -9.10 17.93 8.38
C HIS A 137 -8.82 17.16 7.09
N THR A 138 -7.63 16.61 7.03
CA THR A 138 -7.22 15.66 6.00
C THR A 138 -6.79 14.36 6.69
N ASP A 139 -7.38 13.26 6.26
CA ASP A 139 -6.93 11.93 6.69
C ASP A 139 -5.81 11.47 5.74
N SER A 140 -4.68 11.14 6.30
CA SER A 140 -3.45 10.81 5.59
C SER A 140 -2.96 9.41 5.94
N MET A 141 -2.14 8.81 5.05
CA MET A 141 -1.69 7.43 5.23
C MET A 141 -0.25 7.20 4.80
N ALA A 142 0.35 6.14 5.31
CA ALA A 142 1.60 5.57 4.84
C ALA A 142 1.49 4.05 4.72
N LEU A 143 2.04 3.48 3.64
CA LEU A 143 2.13 2.03 3.45
C LEU A 143 3.16 1.44 4.43
N ILE A 144 2.88 0.26 4.95
CA ILE A 144 3.85 -0.50 5.75
C ILE A 144 4.62 -1.43 4.83
N THR A 145 5.95 -1.39 4.92
CA THR A 145 6.84 -2.21 4.11
C THR A 145 7.58 -3.24 4.95
N VAL A 146 7.77 -4.40 4.37
CA VAL A 146 8.53 -5.53 4.92
C VAL A 146 9.69 -5.89 3.99
N PRO A 147 10.73 -6.59 4.46
CA PRO A 147 11.78 -7.12 3.60
C PRO A 147 11.20 -8.02 2.50
N THR A 148 11.78 -7.95 1.33
CA THR A 148 11.41 -8.82 0.21
C THR A 148 12.21 -10.12 0.30
N ASN A 149 11.64 -11.22 -0.15
CA ASN A 149 12.29 -12.52 -0.19
C ASN A 149 12.27 -13.16 -1.58
N GLY A 150 13.05 -14.22 -1.75
CA GLY A 150 13.04 -15.09 -2.93
C GLY A 150 13.28 -14.33 -4.24
N LEU A 151 12.46 -14.66 -5.22
CA LEU A 151 12.58 -14.19 -6.62
C LEU A 151 12.50 -12.66 -6.78
N LEU A 152 11.79 -11.97 -5.87
CA LEU A 152 11.56 -10.52 -5.95
C LEU A 152 12.66 -9.71 -5.26
N ALA A 153 13.50 -10.33 -4.43
CA ALA A 153 14.59 -9.64 -3.73
C ALA A 153 15.56 -8.88 -4.67
N PRO A 154 15.94 -9.42 -5.85
CA PRO A 154 16.77 -8.67 -6.79
C PRO A 154 16.10 -7.46 -7.44
N LEU A 155 14.76 -7.34 -7.35
CA LEU A 155 14.01 -6.21 -7.91
C LEU A 155 13.85 -5.08 -6.91
N SER A 156 13.67 -5.42 -5.64
CA SER A 156 13.51 -4.45 -4.54
C SER A 156 13.82 -5.13 -3.21
N ASP A 157 14.51 -4.42 -2.33
CA ASP A 157 14.78 -4.85 -0.96
C ASP A 157 13.53 -4.93 -0.07
N ARG A 158 12.48 -4.18 -0.43
CA ARG A 158 11.26 -4.08 0.36
C ARG A 158 10.02 -3.98 -0.54
N LEU A 159 8.91 -4.58 -0.07
CA LEU A 159 7.57 -4.43 -0.64
C LEU A 159 6.57 -4.05 0.45
N PRO A 160 5.42 -3.45 0.11
CA PRO A 160 4.32 -3.33 1.06
C PRO A 160 3.88 -4.70 1.57
N ALA A 161 3.61 -4.78 2.87
CA ALA A 161 3.01 -5.97 3.45
C ALA A 161 1.59 -6.16 2.92
N ALA A 162 1.26 -7.36 2.49
CA ALA A 162 -0.09 -7.72 2.06
C ALA A 162 -0.79 -8.50 3.18
N ILE A 163 -1.97 -8.04 3.58
CA ILE A 163 -2.81 -8.71 4.58
C ILE A 163 -3.79 -9.63 3.85
N PRO A 164 -3.86 -10.92 4.19
CA PRO A 164 -4.87 -11.82 3.65
C PRO A 164 -6.28 -11.33 3.96
N PRO A 165 -7.27 -11.49 3.06
CA PRO A 165 -8.67 -11.10 3.32
C PRO A 165 -9.23 -11.66 4.62
N ALA A 166 -8.89 -12.89 4.98
CA ALA A 166 -9.30 -13.53 6.24
C ALA A 166 -8.81 -12.80 7.50
N GLU A 167 -7.69 -12.10 7.43
CA GLU A 167 -7.10 -11.33 8.53
C GLU A 167 -7.46 -9.83 8.47
N ALA A 168 -8.16 -9.38 7.41
CA ALA A 168 -8.43 -7.96 7.18
C ALA A 168 -9.16 -7.30 8.35
N ARG A 169 -10.20 -7.95 8.86
CA ARG A 169 -10.98 -7.46 10.00
C ARG A 169 -10.13 -7.32 11.26
N ARG A 170 -9.32 -8.32 11.57
CA ARG A 170 -8.42 -8.34 12.72
C ARG A 170 -7.32 -7.26 12.59
N TRP A 171 -6.80 -7.05 11.38
CA TRP A 171 -5.85 -5.96 11.13
C TRP A 171 -6.45 -4.59 11.41
N LEU A 172 -7.68 -4.34 10.96
CA LEU A 172 -8.37 -3.05 11.10
C LEU A 172 -8.83 -2.75 12.54
N ASP A 173 -9.03 -3.78 13.36
CA ASP A 173 -9.57 -3.64 14.73
C ASP A 173 -8.52 -2.99 15.65
N PRO A 174 -8.80 -1.78 16.21
CA PRO A 174 -7.90 -1.13 17.15
C PRO A 174 -7.69 -1.92 18.45
N GLN A 175 -8.60 -2.86 18.79
CA GLN A 175 -8.43 -3.74 19.94
C GLN A 175 -7.42 -4.88 19.70
N THR A 176 -7.05 -5.14 18.45
CA THR A 176 -5.98 -6.11 18.17
C THR A 176 -4.65 -5.62 18.74
N PRO A 177 -4.02 -6.35 19.68
CA PRO A 177 -2.76 -5.96 20.28
C PRO A 177 -1.67 -5.69 19.23
N SER A 178 -0.80 -4.72 19.50
CA SER A 178 0.26 -4.35 18.56
C SER A 178 1.18 -5.52 18.21
N GLU A 179 1.45 -6.43 19.13
CA GLU A 179 2.24 -7.65 18.89
C GLU A 179 1.54 -8.58 17.88
N ALA A 180 0.22 -8.77 18.04
CA ALA A 180 -0.56 -9.58 17.11
C ALA A 180 -0.64 -8.91 15.71
N ALA A 181 -0.80 -7.58 15.67
CA ALA A 181 -0.75 -6.83 14.42
C ALA A 181 0.64 -6.90 13.76
N GLN A 182 1.72 -6.84 14.56
CA GLN A 182 3.09 -6.98 14.07
C GLN A 182 3.34 -8.37 13.46
N ALA A 183 2.78 -9.42 14.04
CA ALA A 183 2.90 -10.79 13.53
C ALA A 183 2.24 -10.98 12.14
N MET A 184 1.26 -10.14 11.76
CA MET A 184 0.65 -10.15 10.42
C MET A 184 1.54 -9.51 9.35
N LEU A 185 2.56 -8.73 9.75
CA LEU A 185 3.46 -8.02 8.86
C LEU A 185 4.63 -8.92 8.45
N ALA A 186 4.33 -9.90 7.63
CA ALA A 186 5.33 -10.82 7.05
C ALA A 186 5.49 -10.57 5.54
N PRO A 187 6.64 -10.95 4.96
CA PRO A 187 6.77 -11.06 3.51
C PRO A 187 5.67 -11.94 2.94
N ALA A 188 5.09 -11.56 1.81
CA ALA A 188 4.08 -12.37 1.14
C ALA A 188 4.64 -13.77 0.80
N PRO A 189 3.80 -14.82 0.82
CA PRO A 189 4.20 -16.14 0.34
C PRO A 189 4.81 -16.06 -1.06
N ARG A 190 5.84 -16.87 -1.32
CA ARG A 190 6.62 -16.82 -2.58
C ARG A 190 5.76 -17.06 -3.81
N GLU A 191 4.75 -17.90 -3.67
CA GLU A 191 3.84 -18.32 -4.74
C GLU A 191 2.75 -17.28 -5.03
N LEU A 192 2.53 -16.35 -4.09
CA LEU A 192 1.47 -15.34 -4.20
C LEU A 192 1.80 -14.27 -5.22
N LEU A 193 3.06 -13.82 -5.26
CA LEU A 193 3.47 -12.66 -6.04
C LEU A 193 4.37 -13.07 -7.21
N GLY A 194 4.14 -12.39 -8.34
CA GLY A 194 5.02 -12.38 -9.49
C GLY A 194 5.33 -10.96 -9.92
N ALA A 195 6.28 -10.81 -10.83
CA ALA A 195 6.65 -9.51 -11.37
C ALA A 195 6.93 -9.60 -12.87
N PHE A 196 6.55 -8.59 -13.62
CA PHE A 196 6.92 -8.48 -15.02
C PHE A 196 7.49 -7.09 -15.31
N PRO A 197 8.44 -6.99 -16.27
CA PRO A 197 8.97 -5.70 -16.68
C PRO A 197 7.88 -4.88 -17.39
N VAL A 198 7.89 -3.58 -17.14
CA VAL A 198 6.98 -2.63 -17.78
C VAL A 198 7.76 -1.52 -18.47
N SER A 199 7.07 -0.76 -19.31
CA SER A 199 7.66 0.38 -20.01
C SER A 199 8.21 1.42 -19.04
N ARG A 200 9.34 2.04 -19.36
CA ARG A 200 9.91 3.19 -18.64
C ARG A 200 9.01 4.42 -18.63
N ARG A 201 7.92 4.40 -19.40
CA ARG A 201 6.86 5.40 -19.38
C ARG A 201 6.33 5.65 -17.94
N VAL A 202 6.27 4.59 -17.10
CA VAL A 202 5.88 4.68 -15.71
C VAL A 202 6.78 5.57 -14.84
N ASN A 203 8.00 5.86 -15.27
CA ASN A 203 8.92 6.72 -14.53
C ASN A 203 8.38 8.14 -14.34
N ASN A 204 7.65 8.66 -15.33
CA ASN A 204 6.97 9.94 -15.19
C ASN A 204 5.61 9.73 -14.50
N PRO A 205 5.41 10.27 -13.28
CA PRO A 205 4.14 10.13 -12.55
C PRO A 205 2.95 10.85 -13.20
N ALA A 206 3.18 11.71 -14.18
CA ALA A 206 2.11 12.33 -14.96
C ALA A 206 1.46 11.36 -15.94
N ASN A 207 2.17 10.30 -16.36
CA ASN A 207 1.61 9.28 -17.23
C ASN A 207 0.67 8.39 -16.43
N GLN A 208 -0.61 8.40 -16.80
CA GLN A 208 -1.68 7.64 -16.11
C GLN A 208 -2.41 6.67 -17.05
N ASP A 209 -1.91 6.48 -18.25
CA ASP A 209 -2.52 5.57 -19.23
C ASP A 209 -2.15 4.09 -18.93
N ALA A 210 -2.98 3.18 -19.44
CA ALA A 210 -2.84 1.74 -19.22
C ALA A 210 -1.49 1.17 -19.68
N ALA A 211 -0.81 1.82 -20.64
CA ALA A 211 0.51 1.38 -21.13
C ALA A 211 1.59 1.41 -20.03
N CYS A 212 1.38 2.16 -18.94
CA CYS A 212 2.28 2.12 -17.78
C CYS A 212 2.33 0.74 -17.12
N ALA A 213 1.24 -0.03 -17.19
CA ALA A 213 1.09 -1.32 -16.54
C ALA A 213 1.20 -2.51 -17.50
N HIS A 214 1.34 -2.27 -18.83
CA HIS A 214 1.45 -3.34 -19.80
C HIS A 214 2.81 -4.04 -19.69
N PRO A 215 2.82 -5.40 -19.65
CA PRO A 215 4.05 -6.18 -19.69
C PRO A 215 4.85 -5.91 -20.98
N VAL A 216 6.15 -5.73 -20.84
CA VAL A 216 7.11 -5.69 -21.95
C VAL A 216 8.04 -6.91 -21.96
N GLY A 217 7.75 -7.91 -21.16
CA GLY A 217 8.45 -9.17 -21.06
C GLY A 217 7.71 -10.17 -20.18
N PRO A 218 8.23 -11.39 -20.03
CA PRO A 218 7.56 -12.45 -19.29
C PRO A 218 7.46 -12.15 -17.79
N MET A 219 6.47 -12.77 -17.14
CA MET A 219 6.34 -12.72 -15.69
C MET A 219 7.38 -13.61 -15.03
N LEU A 220 8.11 -13.02 -14.10
CA LEU A 220 8.90 -13.74 -13.11
C LEU A 220 7.95 -14.24 -12.02
N ARG A 221 7.88 -15.55 -11.82
CA ARG A 221 7.09 -16.20 -10.76
C ARG A 221 7.82 -17.44 -10.28
N HIS A 222 7.52 -17.88 -9.07
CA HIS A 222 7.95 -19.21 -8.64
C HIS A 222 7.23 -20.26 -9.50
N GLU A 223 7.97 -21.21 -10.02
CA GLU A 223 7.41 -22.43 -10.60
C GLU A 223 6.91 -23.29 -9.45
N ALA A 224 5.74 -23.88 -9.63
CA ALA A 224 5.12 -24.77 -8.66
C ALA A 224 5.88 -26.10 -8.56
#